data_98ba3d6b28b85cd57418da0773a4313a
#
_entry.id   98ba3d6b28b85cd57418da0773a4313a
#
_cell.length_a   1.000
_cell.length_b   1.000
_cell.length_c   1.000
_cell.angle_alpha   90.00
_cell.angle_beta   90.00
_cell.angle_gamma   90.00
#
_symmetry.space_group_name_H-M   'P 1'
#
loop_
_entity.id
_entity.type
_entity.pdbx_description
1 polymer ?
#
loop_
_entity_poly.entity_id
_entity_poly.type
_entity_poly.pdbx_seq_one_letter_code
_entity_poly.pdbx_strand_id
1 'polypeptide(L)'
;MKKHFNLQLFETDAQIIDRTGAAALIPEDRAREIIQGVVEQSAVLSMGRRLANMTSKQTRLPVLDALPIAYFVNGDNGQKKTTTQAWEGKTIIAEEIAVIVPIPEAVLDDSDYDIWGEVRPRVQEAFGKVIDAAILFGTNKPNTWRAGIVPAATTAGAVKQIGDDLYTDLLGEGGVISKVEDSGYFVTGHVADIGMRAKLRGLKDGNDRPLFLNSMQNTANYSLDGSAIQFPRNGAFDKTAAHLISGDFSQLVYSIRQDITFKLFTEGVVQNTDGTIAYNLMQNDMVALRAVMRLGWEIPNPVNALKPNKNQRFPFAVLTPAAD
;
A
#
# COMPACT_ATOMS: atom_id res chain seq x y z
N MET A 1 88.88 -28.49 -20.32
CA MET A 1 87.71 -28.87 -19.47
C MET A 1 86.52 -27.93 -19.84
N LYS A 2 85.61 -28.41 -20.66
CA LYS A 2 84.33 -27.65 -20.94
C LYS A 2 83.31 -28.03 -19.90
N LYS A 3 82.97 -27.06 -19.10
CA LYS A 3 81.81 -27.23 -18.14
C LYS A 3 80.50 -27.15 -18.93
N HIS A 4 79.83 -28.25 -19.03
CA HIS A 4 78.45 -28.28 -19.48
C HIS A 4 77.54 -27.73 -18.37
N PHE A 5 76.95 -26.62 -18.62
CA PHE A 5 75.82 -26.18 -17.82
C PHE A 5 74.56 -26.97 -18.21
N ASN A 6 74.09 -27.76 -17.30
CA ASN A 6 72.86 -28.51 -17.49
C ASN A 6 71.67 -27.54 -17.30
N LEU A 7 71.03 -27.13 -18.39
CA LEU A 7 69.92 -26.22 -18.45
C LEU A 7 68.57 -26.98 -18.40
N GLN A 8 68.50 -27.99 -17.55
CA GLN A 8 67.29 -28.74 -17.33
C GLN A 8 66.83 -28.69 -15.88
N LEU A 9 66.43 -27.49 -15.46
CA LEU A 9 65.70 -27.28 -14.21
C LEU A 9 64.54 -26.31 -14.41
N PHE A 10 63.83 -26.49 -15.52
CA PHE A 10 62.46 -26.06 -15.62
C PHE A 10 61.63 -27.32 -15.84
N GLU A 11 61.23 -27.94 -14.73
CA GLU A 11 60.11 -28.85 -14.76
C GLU A 11 58.93 -28.13 -15.38
N THR A 12 58.38 -28.77 -16.37
CA THR A 12 57.27 -28.34 -17.17
C THR A 12 55.94 -28.36 -16.38
N ASP A 13 55.81 -27.43 -15.46
CA ASP A 13 54.52 -26.90 -15.11
C ASP A 13 54.66 -25.38 -15.19
N ALA A 14 54.40 -24.85 -16.38
CA ALA A 14 54.18 -23.44 -16.55
C ALA A 14 52.89 -23.11 -15.72
N GLN A 15 53.10 -22.81 -14.42
CA GLN A 15 52.06 -22.23 -13.62
C GLN A 15 51.72 -20.88 -14.20
N ILE A 16 50.74 -20.89 -15.08
CA ILE A 16 50.13 -19.69 -15.58
C ILE A 16 49.48 -19.05 -14.36
N ILE A 17 49.87 -17.84 -14.00
CA ILE A 17 49.15 -17.04 -13.03
C ILE A 17 47.78 -16.75 -13.64
N ASP A 18 46.80 -17.60 -13.33
CA ASP A 18 45.42 -17.41 -13.76
C ASP A 18 44.72 -16.36 -12.91
N ARG A 19 43.51 -16.01 -13.30
CA ARG A 19 42.70 -15.03 -12.56
C ARG A 19 42.45 -15.45 -11.11
N THR A 20 42.41 -16.74 -10.82
CA THR A 20 42.17 -17.28 -9.49
C THR A 20 43.41 -17.11 -8.58
N GLY A 21 44.60 -17.34 -9.12
CA GLY A 21 45.86 -17.13 -8.39
C GLY A 21 46.23 -15.65 -8.22
N ALA A 22 45.76 -14.77 -9.10
CA ALA A 22 45.98 -13.33 -9.05
C ALA A 22 44.79 -12.53 -8.50
N ALA A 23 43.77 -13.17 -7.96
CA ALA A 23 42.53 -12.51 -7.53
C ALA A 23 42.76 -11.36 -6.55
N ALA A 24 43.77 -11.48 -5.66
CA ALA A 24 44.14 -10.42 -4.71
C ALA A 24 44.86 -9.21 -5.35
N LEU A 25 45.38 -9.36 -6.59
CA LEU A 25 46.14 -8.32 -7.32
C LEU A 25 45.30 -7.63 -8.39
N ILE A 26 44.14 -8.23 -8.77
CA ILE A 26 43.21 -7.66 -9.75
C ILE A 26 42.27 -6.72 -9.00
N PRO A 27 42.30 -5.41 -9.21
CA PRO A 27 41.35 -4.51 -8.62
C PRO A 27 39.96 -4.84 -9.14
N GLU A 28 39.03 -5.13 -8.24
CA GLU A 28 37.63 -5.24 -8.58
C GLU A 28 37.05 -3.84 -8.81
N ASP A 29 36.56 -3.61 -10.03
CA ASP A 29 35.83 -2.39 -10.34
C ASP A 29 34.43 -2.50 -9.73
N ARG A 30 34.22 -1.84 -8.59
CA ARG A 30 32.93 -1.81 -7.91
C ARG A 30 32.03 -0.78 -8.61
N ALA A 31 30.83 -1.18 -8.94
CA ALA A 31 29.81 -0.25 -9.40
C ALA A 31 29.61 0.84 -8.32
N ARG A 32 29.74 2.10 -8.72
CA ARG A 32 29.54 3.25 -7.82
C ARG A 32 28.08 3.54 -7.52
N GLU A 33 27.17 2.80 -8.15
CA GLU A 33 25.73 2.96 -8.02
C GLU A 33 25.12 1.67 -7.46
N ILE A 34 24.33 1.81 -6.42
CA ILE A 34 23.56 0.70 -5.85
C ILE A 34 22.31 0.52 -6.70
N ILE A 35 22.16 -0.65 -7.31
CA ILE A 35 20.96 -0.99 -8.07
C ILE A 35 19.81 -1.20 -7.09
N GLN A 36 18.89 -0.24 -7.06
CA GLN A 36 17.69 -0.29 -6.21
C GLN A 36 16.50 -0.85 -6.99
N GLY A 37 15.60 -1.54 -6.26
CA GLY A 37 14.25 -1.79 -6.76
C GLY A 37 13.43 -0.49 -6.79
N VAL A 38 12.32 -0.51 -7.51
CA VAL A 38 11.39 0.62 -7.59
C VAL A 38 10.83 0.92 -6.20
N VAL A 39 10.99 2.17 -5.77
CA VAL A 39 10.39 2.65 -4.51
C VAL A 39 8.91 2.93 -4.76
N GLU A 40 8.03 2.25 -4.05
CA GLU A 40 6.58 2.46 -4.15
C GLU A 40 6.06 3.20 -2.91
N GLN A 41 5.34 4.28 -3.18
CA GLN A 41 4.54 4.97 -2.16
C GLN A 41 3.25 4.19 -1.89
N SER A 42 2.47 4.62 -0.88
CA SER A 42 1.16 4.03 -0.59
C SER A 42 0.21 4.13 -1.79
N ALA A 43 -0.24 2.99 -2.30
CA ALA A 43 -1.21 2.92 -3.39
C ALA A 43 -2.58 3.45 -2.94
N VAL A 44 -2.96 3.20 -1.70
CA VAL A 44 -4.25 3.62 -1.13
C VAL A 44 -4.31 5.13 -0.96
N LEU A 45 -3.24 5.75 -0.45
CA LEU A 45 -3.19 7.21 -0.29
C LEU A 45 -3.16 7.94 -1.64
N SER A 46 -2.62 7.34 -2.69
CA SER A 46 -2.60 7.95 -4.03
C SER A 46 -4.00 8.06 -4.64
N MET A 47 -4.92 7.16 -4.28
CA MET A 47 -6.30 7.15 -4.76
C MET A 47 -7.26 7.85 -3.79
N GLY A 48 -6.95 7.88 -2.50
CA GLY A 48 -7.77 8.49 -1.47
C GLY A 48 -7.80 10.02 -1.54
N ARG A 49 -8.85 10.63 -0.99
CA ARG A 49 -9.00 12.08 -0.91
C ARG A 49 -8.25 12.65 0.30
N ARG A 50 -7.22 13.45 0.02
CA ARG A 50 -6.50 14.19 1.06
C ARG A 50 -7.32 15.38 1.54
N LEU A 51 -7.46 15.49 2.85
CA LEU A 51 -8.01 16.69 3.51
C LEU A 51 -6.89 17.65 3.91
N ALA A 52 -7.27 18.84 4.39
CA ALA A 52 -6.32 19.79 4.97
C ALA A 52 -5.55 19.14 6.13
N ASN A 53 -4.31 19.58 6.33
CA ASN A 53 -3.47 19.05 7.41
C ASN A 53 -4.09 19.29 8.79
N MET A 54 -3.96 18.29 9.66
CA MET A 54 -4.48 18.38 11.02
C MET A 54 -3.59 19.26 11.91
N THR A 55 -4.20 20.17 12.64
CA THR A 55 -3.53 20.98 13.67
C THR A 55 -3.56 20.32 15.05
N SER A 56 -4.53 19.42 15.29
CA SER A 56 -4.72 18.68 16.53
C SER A 56 -4.68 17.15 16.28
N LYS A 57 -4.66 16.36 17.37
CA LYS A 57 -4.68 14.89 17.27
C LYS A 57 -5.98 14.36 16.62
N GLN A 58 -7.07 15.11 16.74
CA GLN A 58 -8.39 14.70 16.27
C GLN A 58 -9.03 15.79 15.43
N THR A 59 -9.68 15.39 14.34
CA THR A 59 -10.49 16.26 13.49
C THR A 59 -11.87 15.66 13.31
N ARG A 60 -12.92 16.41 13.65
CA ARG A 60 -14.29 15.98 13.50
C ARG A 60 -14.81 16.34 12.11
N LEU A 61 -15.39 15.36 11.42
CA LEU A 61 -16.03 15.52 10.13
C LEU A 61 -17.56 15.47 10.33
N PRO A 62 -18.32 16.51 10.01
CA PRO A 62 -19.77 16.40 9.95
C PRO A 62 -20.17 15.60 8.71
N VAL A 63 -20.93 14.53 8.91
CA VAL A 63 -21.42 13.63 7.86
C VAL A 63 -22.92 13.59 7.91
N LEU A 64 -23.57 13.68 6.75
CA LEU A 64 -25.03 13.65 6.64
C LEU A 64 -25.52 12.24 7.02
N ASP A 65 -26.45 12.16 8.00
CA ASP A 65 -26.99 10.91 8.53
C ASP A 65 -28.47 10.71 8.18
N ALA A 66 -29.24 11.79 7.98
CA ALA A 66 -30.64 11.69 7.56
C ALA A 66 -30.96 12.70 6.45
N LEU A 67 -31.70 12.25 5.45
CA LEU A 67 -32.18 13.08 4.35
C LEU A 67 -33.56 13.64 4.63
N PRO A 68 -33.86 14.89 4.21
CA PRO A 68 -35.19 15.43 4.26
C PRO A 68 -36.10 14.69 3.26
N ILE A 69 -37.37 14.54 3.64
CA ILE A 69 -38.39 13.89 2.81
C ILE A 69 -39.35 14.96 2.29
N ALA A 70 -39.53 14.99 0.97
CA ALA A 70 -40.49 15.87 0.32
C ALA A 70 -41.84 15.14 0.11
N TYR A 71 -42.93 15.88 0.15
CA TYR A 71 -44.27 15.35 -0.04
C TYR A 71 -45.04 16.20 -1.05
N PHE A 72 -45.91 15.55 -1.84
CA PHE A 72 -46.92 16.27 -2.59
C PHE A 72 -48.07 16.68 -1.67
N VAL A 73 -48.51 17.89 -1.82
CA VAL A 73 -49.65 18.45 -1.07
C VAL A 73 -50.88 18.40 -1.98
N ASN A 74 -51.95 17.75 -1.47
CA ASN A 74 -53.20 17.65 -2.23
C ASN A 74 -54.07 18.89 -2.02
N GLY A 75 -54.39 19.59 -3.08
CA GLY A 75 -55.29 20.77 -3.11
C GLY A 75 -54.62 22.02 -2.49
N ASP A 76 -55.30 23.16 -2.65
CA ASP A 76 -54.77 24.48 -2.27
C ASP A 76 -54.64 24.65 -0.76
N ASN A 77 -55.39 23.91 0.09
CA ASN A 77 -55.39 23.98 1.52
C ASN A 77 -54.70 22.74 2.21
N GLY A 78 -53.97 21.92 1.44
CA GLY A 78 -53.28 20.77 1.98
C GLY A 78 -52.21 21.11 3.01
N GLN A 79 -52.15 20.34 4.09
CA GLN A 79 -51.19 20.51 5.19
C GLN A 79 -49.75 20.17 4.72
N LYS A 80 -48.82 21.09 4.88
CA LYS A 80 -47.39 20.89 4.66
C LYS A 80 -46.80 20.15 5.86
N LYS A 81 -46.17 18.99 5.63
CA LYS A 81 -45.52 18.20 6.66
C LYS A 81 -44.10 18.68 6.91
N THR A 82 -43.66 18.65 8.14
CA THR A 82 -42.28 18.93 8.52
C THR A 82 -41.42 17.70 8.33
N THR A 83 -40.15 17.90 8.01
CA THR A 83 -39.11 16.85 7.91
C THR A 83 -37.87 17.30 8.66
N THR A 84 -37.04 16.36 9.05
CA THR A 84 -35.81 16.62 9.78
C THR A 84 -34.61 16.19 8.94
N GLN A 85 -33.49 16.89 9.12
CA GLN A 85 -32.17 16.52 8.59
C GLN A 85 -31.23 16.35 9.77
N ALA A 86 -30.40 15.32 9.76
CA ALA A 86 -29.45 15.05 10.84
C ALA A 86 -28.03 14.86 10.30
N TRP A 87 -27.06 15.19 11.13
CA TRP A 87 -25.64 15.02 10.89
C TRP A 87 -25.00 14.17 11.98
N GLU A 88 -24.14 13.24 11.58
CA GLU A 88 -23.29 12.46 12.48
C GLU A 88 -21.86 13.04 12.43
N GLY A 89 -21.19 13.09 13.58
CA GLY A 89 -19.78 13.49 13.62
C GLY A 89 -18.86 12.28 13.51
N LYS A 90 -18.18 12.10 12.38
CA LYS A 90 -17.07 11.15 12.25
C LYS A 90 -15.78 11.82 12.70
N THR A 91 -14.86 11.06 13.30
CA THR A 91 -13.62 11.62 13.85
C THR A 91 -12.42 10.94 13.21
N ILE A 92 -11.56 11.71 12.56
CA ILE A 92 -10.23 11.26 12.14
C ILE A 92 -9.28 11.44 13.32
N ILE A 93 -8.57 10.39 13.68
CA ILE A 93 -7.57 10.38 14.74
C ILE A 93 -6.20 10.14 14.12
N ALA A 94 -5.28 11.09 14.32
CA ALA A 94 -3.91 10.97 13.85
C ALA A 94 -3.11 10.08 14.78
N GLU A 95 -2.56 9.00 14.22
CA GLU A 95 -1.67 8.08 14.92
C GLU A 95 -0.26 8.14 14.33
N GLU A 96 0.71 7.73 15.12
CA GLU A 96 2.13 7.81 14.79
C GLU A 96 2.63 6.51 14.20
N ILE A 97 3.35 6.63 13.08
CA ILE A 97 4.15 5.57 12.49
C ILE A 97 5.60 5.97 12.66
N ALA A 98 6.42 5.10 13.22
CA ALA A 98 7.83 5.37 13.45
C ALA A 98 8.70 4.17 13.09
N VAL A 99 9.93 4.46 12.68
CA VAL A 99 10.99 3.47 12.49
C VAL A 99 12.31 4.04 12.98
N ILE A 100 13.16 3.19 13.53
CA ILE A 100 14.53 3.51 13.93
C ILE A 100 15.46 2.56 13.20
N VAL A 101 16.44 3.11 12.49
CA VAL A 101 17.47 2.36 11.77
C VAL A 101 18.83 2.69 12.41
N PRO A 102 19.39 1.81 13.25
CA PRO A 102 20.73 1.99 13.81
C PRO A 102 21.78 1.55 12.77
N ILE A 103 22.87 2.33 12.63
CA ILE A 103 23.99 2.05 11.73
C ILE A 103 25.28 2.33 12.50
N PRO A 104 26.29 1.42 12.48
CA PRO A 104 27.60 1.68 13.06
C PRO A 104 28.28 2.88 12.38
N GLU A 105 28.91 3.74 13.16
CA GLU A 105 29.60 4.94 12.64
C GLU A 105 30.75 4.56 11.70
N ALA A 106 31.50 3.49 12.04
CA ALA A 106 32.56 2.96 11.18
C ALA A 106 32.07 2.58 9.77
N VAL A 107 30.82 2.08 9.64
CA VAL A 107 30.23 1.75 8.32
C VAL A 107 29.92 3.01 7.53
N LEU A 108 29.55 4.11 8.20
CA LEU A 108 29.30 5.39 7.55
C LEU A 108 30.60 6.04 7.06
N ASP A 109 31.66 5.94 7.86
CA ASP A 109 32.97 6.53 7.58
C ASP A 109 33.74 5.75 6.49
N ASP A 110 33.63 4.41 6.52
CA ASP A 110 34.36 3.54 5.56
C ASP A 110 33.58 3.31 4.25
N SER A 111 32.35 3.81 4.14
CA SER A 111 31.51 3.58 2.96
C SER A 111 31.73 4.66 1.90
N ASP A 112 32.04 4.23 0.67
CA ASP A 112 32.05 5.10 -0.51
C ASP A 112 30.64 5.49 -0.99
N TYR A 113 29.58 4.97 -0.34
CA TYR A 113 28.18 5.18 -0.73
C TYR A 113 27.47 6.14 0.24
N ASP A 114 26.54 6.93 -0.27
CA ASP A 114 25.60 7.70 0.56
C ASP A 114 24.52 6.77 1.17
N ILE A 115 24.87 6.15 2.30
CA ILE A 115 23.99 5.23 3.02
C ILE A 115 22.66 5.91 3.40
N TRP A 116 22.68 7.18 3.79
CA TRP A 116 21.47 7.91 4.14
C TRP A 116 20.56 8.18 2.95
N GLY A 117 21.13 8.45 1.78
CA GLY A 117 20.43 8.56 0.51
C GLY A 117 19.72 7.26 0.13
N GLU A 118 20.31 6.10 0.49
CA GLU A 118 19.77 4.78 0.25
C GLU A 118 18.66 4.40 1.26
N VAL A 119 18.84 4.73 2.53
CA VAL A 119 17.93 4.33 3.61
C VAL A 119 16.62 5.11 3.56
N ARG A 120 16.67 6.42 3.27
CA ARG A 120 15.48 7.28 3.28
C ARG A 120 14.35 6.82 2.37
N PRO A 121 14.58 6.48 1.08
CA PRO A 121 13.53 5.96 0.19
C PRO A 121 12.93 4.65 0.70
N ARG A 122 13.76 3.76 1.27
CA ARG A 122 13.30 2.48 1.83
C ARG A 122 12.43 2.65 3.06
N VAL A 123 12.72 3.64 3.88
CA VAL A 123 11.87 4.00 5.02
C VAL A 123 10.51 4.52 4.54
N GLN A 124 10.48 5.33 3.47
CA GLN A 124 9.23 5.82 2.88
C GLN A 124 8.38 4.67 2.32
N GLU A 125 9.02 3.71 1.63
CA GLU A 125 8.36 2.48 1.15
C GLU A 125 7.79 1.65 2.30
N ALA A 126 8.55 1.47 3.37
CA ALA A 126 8.10 0.75 4.57
C ALA A 126 6.87 1.43 5.22
N PHE A 127 6.84 2.77 5.27
CA PHE A 127 5.66 3.50 5.74
C PHE A 127 4.47 3.30 4.82
N GLY A 128 4.66 3.38 3.50
CA GLY A 128 3.61 3.09 2.51
C GLY A 128 3.01 1.70 2.70
N LYS A 129 3.86 0.69 2.90
CA LYS A 129 3.45 -0.69 3.18
C LYS A 129 2.59 -0.81 4.44
N VAL A 130 3.03 -0.23 5.55
CA VAL A 130 2.29 -0.31 6.83
C VAL A 130 0.95 0.41 6.72
N ILE A 131 0.90 1.57 6.05
CA ILE A 131 -0.33 2.33 5.84
C ILE A 131 -1.32 1.52 4.98
N ASP A 132 -0.88 0.99 3.84
CA ASP A 132 -1.73 0.20 2.94
C ASP A 132 -2.27 -1.05 3.64
N ALA A 133 -1.43 -1.80 4.38
CA ALA A 133 -1.85 -2.97 5.12
C ALA A 133 -2.88 -2.64 6.22
N ALA A 134 -2.70 -1.52 6.93
CA ALA A 134 -3.61 -1.08 7.97
C ALA A 134 -4.96 -0.61 7.40
N ILE A 135 -4.96 0.16 6.30
CA ILE A 135 -6.18 0.67 5.69
C ILE A 135 -6.97 -0.43 4.98
N LEU A 136 -6.30 -1.27 4.17
CA LEU A 136 -6.96 -2.31 3.40
C LEU A 136 -7.43 -3.48 4.28
N PHE A 137 -6.53 -4.03 5.09
CA PHE A 137 -6.77 -5.29 5.82
C PHE A 137 -6.93 -5.10 7.32
N GLY A 138 -6.57 -3.94 7.87
CA GLY A 138 -6.56 -3.71 9.31
C GLY A 138 -5.38 -4.38 10.03
N THR A 139 -4.35 -4.81 9.30
CA THR A 139 -3.15 -5.44 9.86
C THR A 139 -2.36 -4.42 10.67
N ASN A 140 -2.07 -4.76 11.94
CA ASN A 140 -1.31 -3.92 12.88
C ASN A 140 -1.84 -2.48 13.02
N LYS A 141 -3.15 -2.27 12.74
CA LYS A 141 -3.75 -0.96 12.88
C LYS A 141 -3.81 -0.51 14.35
N PRO A 142 -3.69 0.78 14.65
CA PRO A 142 -3.98 1.31 15.98
C PRO A 142 -5.42 1.02 16.40
N ASN A 143 -5.66 0.81 17.69
CA ASN A 143 -7.01 0.53 18.22
C ASN A 143 -8.00 1.69 18.00
N THR A 144 -7.50 2.90 17.88
CA THR A 144 -8.27 4.13 17.61
C THR A 144 -8.76 4.24 16.17
N TRP A 145 -8.16 3.50 15.24
CA TRP A 145 -8.60 3.46 13.86
C TRP A 145 -9.74 2.47 13.67
N ARG A 146 -10.62 2.80 12.73
CA ARG A 146 -11.69 1.89 12.29
C ARG A 146 -11.16 0.57 11.73
N ALA A 147 -12.05 -0.40 11.51
CA ALA A 147 -11.73 -1.62 10.79
C ALA A 147 -11.24 -1.30 9.37
N GLY A 148 -10.29 -2.10 8.86
CA GLY A 148 -9.83 -2.00 7.47
C GLY A 148 -10.96 -2.17 6.45
N ILE A 149 -10.68 -1.83 5.20
CA ILE A 149 -11.69 -1.88 4.11
C ILE A 149 -12.24 -3.31 3.95
N VAL A 150 -11.37 -4.32 3.90
CA VAL A 150 -11.79 -5.73 3.70
C VAL A 150 -12.67 -6.24 4.84
N PRO A 151 -12.30 -6.13 6.14
CA PRO A 151 -13.18 -6.52 7.24
C PRO A 151 -14.49 -5.72 7.29
N ALA A 152 -14.45 -4.42 6.96
CA ALA A 152 -15.65 -3.60 6.94
C ALA A 152 -16.60 -3.98 5.80
N ALA A 153 -16.07 -4.27 4.60
CA ALA A 153 -16.84 -4.78 3.47
C ALA A 153 -17.51 -6.14 3.80
N THR A 154 -16.77 -7.02 4.48
CA THR A 154 -17.31 -8.32 4.94
C THR A 154 -18.49 -8.11 5.89
N THR A 155 -18.36 -7.21 6.87
CA THR A 155 -19.46 -6.89 7.80
C THR A 155 -20.67 -6.29 7.10
N ALA A 156 -20.47 -5.48 6.05
CA ALA A 156 -21.53 -4.89 5.25
C ALA A 156 -22.14 -5.84 4.20
N GLY A 157 -21.63 -7.06 4.05
CA GLY A 157 -22.06 -8.01 3.02
C GLY A 157 -21.61 -7.65 1.59
N ALA A 158 -20.67 -6.71 1.45
CA ALA A 158 -20.13 -6.26 0.17
C ALA A 158 -18.94 -7.13 -0.28
N VAL A 159 -19.12 -8.45 -0.24
CA VAL A 159 -18.09 -9.43 -0.61
C VAL A 159 -18.62 -10.37 -1.68
N LYS A 160 -17.81 -10.63 -2.70
CA LYS A 160 -18.03 -11.66 -3.72
C LYS A 160 -16.90 -12.67 -3.65
N GLN A 161 -17.21 -13.94 -3.60
CA GLN A 161 -16.24 -15.00 -3.74
C GLN A 161 -15.93 -15.21 -5.22
N ILE A 162 -14.66 -15.45 -5.54
CA ILE A 162 -14.26 -15.78 -6.92
C ILE A 162 -14.84 -17.13 -7.29
N GLY A 163 -15.54 -17.18 -8.42
CA GLY A 163 -16.08 -18.39 -9.03
C GLY A 163 -15.33 -18.80 -10.28
N ASP A 164 -15.98 -19.62 -11.09
CA ASP A 164 -15.40 -20.12 -12.37
C ASP A 164 -15.39 -19.06 -13.47
N ASP A 165 -16.35 -18.10 -13.43
CA ASP A 165 -16.46 -17.02 -14.40
C ASP A 165 -16.08 -15.67 -13.77
N LEU A 166 -14.82 -15.33 -13.89
CA LEU A 166 -14.27 -14.07 -13.38
C LEU A 166 -14.94 -12.83 -14.00
N TYR A 167 -15.40 -12.89 -15.25
CA TYR A 167 -16.08 -11.77 -15.89
C TYR A 167 -17.38 -11.43 -15.17
N THR A 168 -18.20 -12.44 -14.91
CA THR A 168 -19.46 -12.29 -14.17
C THR A 168 -19.19 -11.91 -12.70
N ASP A 169 -18.15 -12.43 -12.06
CA ASP A 169 -17.79 -12.05 -10.70
C ASP A 169 -17.37 -10.59 -10.56
N LEU A 170 -16.79 -10.01 -11.60
CA LEU A 170 -16.37 -8.61 -11.60
C LEU A 170 -17.50 -7.66 -12.05
N LEU A 171 -18.08 -7.92 -13.22
CA LEU A 171 -18.96 -7.00 -13.96
C LEU A 171 -20.42 -7.44 -13.98
N GLY A 172 -20.72 -8.71 -13.73
CA GLY A 172 -22.07 -9.24 -13.76
C GLY A 172 -22.95 -8.79 -12.58
N GLU A 173 -24.23 -9.10 -12.67
CA GLU A 173 -25.20 -8.87 -11.58
C GLU A 173 -24.75 -9.61 -10.31
N GLY A 174 -24.72 -8.91 -9.17
CA GLY A 174 -24.15 -9.43 -7.91
C GLY A 174 -22.63 -9.57 -7.89
N GLY A 175 -21.94 -9.11 -8.93
CA GLY A 175 -20.49 -9.01 -8.98
C GLY A 175 -19.93 -7.90 -8.07
N VAL A 176 -18.63 -7.74 -8.05
CA VAL A 176 -17.97 -6.79 -7.14
C VAL A 176 -18.40 -5.35 -7.44
N ILE A 177 -18.43 -4.95 -8.72
CA ILE A 177 -18.85 -3.60 -9.11
C ILE A 177 -20.32 -3.36 -8.77
N SER A 178 -21.21 -4.30 -9.14
CA SER A 178 -22.63 -4.23 -8.83
C SER A 178 -22.91 -4.03 -7.33
N LYS A 179 -22.13 -4.66 -6.43
CA LYS A 179 -22.30 -4.48 -4.97
C LYS A 179 -21.96 -3.06 -4.50
N VAL A 180 -21.03 -2.38 -5.14
CA VAL A 180 -20.73 -0.96 -4.86
C VAL A 180 -21.87 -0.08 -5.35
N GLU A 181 -22.37 -0.32 -6.57
CA GLU A 181 -23.47 0.40 -7.18
C GLU A 181 -24.79 0.19 -6.40
N ASP A 182 -25.07 -1.02 -5.94
CA ASP A 182 -26.17 -1.33 -5.05
C ASP A 182 -26.12 -0.53 -3.74
N SER A 183 -24.93 -0.16 -3.29
CA SER A 183 -24.76 0.71 -2.13
C SER A 183 -24.93 2.19 -2.46
N GLY A 184 -25.16 2.54 -3.73
CA GLY A 184 -25.38 3.91 -4.21
C GLY A 184 -24.10 4.69 -4.42
N TYR A 185 -22.99 4.00 -4.68
CA TYR A 185 -21.69 4.59 -5.03
C TYR A 185 -21.26 4.14 -6.42
N PHE A 186 -20.48 4.97 -7.11
CA PHE A 186 -19.79 4.58 -8.33
C PHE A 186 -18.36 4.20 -8.04
N VAL A 187 -17.87 3.18 -8.75
CA VAL A 187 -16.48 2.77 -8.62
C VAL A 187 -15.57 3.81 -9.27
N THR A 188 -14.63 4.35 -8.53
CA THR A 188 -13.64 5.32 -9.02
C THR A 188 -12.24 4.70 -9.17
N GLY A 189 -12.05 3.49 -8.65
CA GLY A 189 -10.79 2.79 -8.76
C GLY A 189 -10.80 1.40 -8.15
N HIS A 190 -9.72 0.68 -8.43
CA HIS A 190 -9.53 -0.68 -7.97
C HIS A 190 -8.12 -0.87 -7.42
N VAL A 191 -7.99 -1.69 -6.39
CA VAL A 191 -6.70 -2.19 -5.88
C VAL A 191 -6.71 -3.70 -5.96
N ALA A 192 -5.73 -4.30 -6.60
CA ALA A 192 -5.69 -5.73 -6.83
C ALA A 192 -4.33 -6.35 -6.54
N ASP A 193 -4.32 -7.64 -6.22
CA ASP A 193 -3.10 -8.43 -6.21
C ASP A 193 -2.45 -8.45 -7.59
N ILE A 194 -1.12 -8.47 -7.64
CA ILE A 194 -0.37 -8.52 -8.90
C ILE A 194 -0.71 -9.76 -9.73
N GLY A 195 -1.09 -10.87 -9.10
CA GLY A 195 -1.55 -12.10 -9.78
C GLY A 195 -2.84 -11.92 -10.57
N MET A 196 -3.69 -10.95 -10.19
CA MET A 196 -4.90 -10.62 -10.96
C MET A 196 -4.60 -10.15 -12.38
N ARG A 197 -3.42 -9.55 -12.64
CA ARG A 197 -3.02 -9.17 -14.01
C ARG A 197 -3.04 -10.34 -14.98
N ALA A 198 -2.57 -11.51 -14.52
CA ALA A 198 -2.58 -12.71 -15.35
C ALA A 198 -4.00 -13.24 -15.57
N LYS A 199 -4.83 -13.24 -14.52
CA LYS A 199 -6.24 -13.65 -14.61
C LYS A 199 -7.03 -12.73 -15.56
N LEU A 200 -6.88 -11.42 -15.45
CA LEU A 200 -7.54 -10.44 -16.33
C LEU A 200 -7.12 -10.59 -17.79
N ARG A 201 -5.83 -10.79 -18.06
CA ARG A 201 -5.34 -11.02 -19.44
C ARG A 201 -5.83 -12.34 -20.03
N GLY A 202 -6.13 -13.32 -19.20
CA GLY A 202 -6.67 -14.60 -19.61
C GLY A 202 -8.15 -14.58 -19.98
N LEU A 203 -8.88 -13.47 -19.68
CA LEU A 203 -10.30 -13.36 -20.03
C LEU A 203 -10.48 -13.26 -21.54
N LYS A 204 -11.34 -14.12 -22.07
CA LYS A 204 -11.69 -14.18 -23.49
C LYS A 204 -13.20 -14.21 -23.66
N ASP A 205 -13.68 -13.72 -24.81
CA ASP A 205 -15.07 -13.87 -25.22
C ASP A 205 -15.35 -15.28 -25.78
N GLY A 206 -16.61 -15.56 -26.10
CA GLY A 206 -17.02 -16.84 -26.71
C GLY A 206 -16.39 -17.14 -28.08
N ASN A 207 -15.65 -16.18 -28.67
CA ASN A 207 -14.93 -16.31 -29.93
C ASN A 207 -13.39 -16.29 -29.71
N ASP A 208 -12.91 -16.58 -28.51
CA ASP A 208 -11.49 -16.59 -28.12
C ASP A 208 -10.79 -15.22 -28.22
N ARG A 209 -11.53 -14.11 -28.29
CA ARG A 209 -10.95 -12.76 -28.32
C ARG A 209 -10.65 -12.30 -26.90
N PRO A 210 -9.47 -11.73 -26.64
CA PRO A 210 -9.18 -11.18 -25.33
C PRO A 210 -10.15 -10.04 -24.99
N LEU A 211 -10.84 -10.13 -23.86
CA LEU A 211 -11.71 -9.06 -23.36
C LEU A 211 -10.91 -7.90 -22.78
N PHE A 212 -9.78 -8.22 -22.16
CA PHE A 212 -8.86 -7.25 -21.59
C PHE A 212 -7.76 -6.94 -22.60
N LEU A 213 -8.05 -6.00 -23.53
CA LEU A 213 -7.13 -5.66 -24.62
C LEU A 213 -5.94 -4.84 -24.12
N ASN A 214 -4.76 -5.46 -24.20
CA ASN A 214 -3.50 -4.75 -24.19
C ASN A 214 -3.01 -4.58 -25.63
N SER A 215 -2.91 -3.35 -26.11
CA SER A 215 -2.17 -3.08 -27.34
C SER A 215 -0.70 -3.42 -27.13
N MET A 216 -0.11 -4.28 -27.96
CA MET A 216 1.32 -4.58 -27.91
C MET A 216 2.20 -3.35 -28.19
N GLN A 217 1.62 -2.27 -28.70
CA GLN A 217 2.33 -1.05 -29.12
C GLN A 217 2.25 0.09 -28.10
N ASN A 218 1.34 0.03 -27.12
CA ASN A 218 1.15 1.10 -26.13
C ASN A 218 1.36 0.56 -24.71
N THR A 219 1.82 1.43 -23.83
CA THR A 219 1.88 1.17 -22.39
C THR A 219 0.48 0.79 -21.90
N ALA A 220 0.34 -0.42 -21.35
CA ALA A 220 -0.94 -0.93 -20.90
C ALA A 220 -1.47 -0.11 -19.73
N ASN A 221 -2.49 0.70 -19.95
CA ASN A 221 -3.32 1.25 -18.91
C ASN A 221 -4.30 0.15 -18.46
N TYR A 222 -4.04 -0.43 -17.29
CA TYR A 222 -4.98 -1.37 -16.70
C TYR A 222 -6.17 -0.59 -16.14
N SER A 223 -7.31 -0.70 -16.81
CA SER A 223 -8.59 -0.15 -16.37
C SER A 223 -9.65 -1.24 -16.39
N LEU A 224 -10.56 -1.21 -15.43
CA LEU A 224 -11.72 -2.07 -15.35
C LEU A 224 -12.93 -1.15 -15.24
N ASP A 225 -13.91 -1.31 -16.14
CA ASP A 225 -15.09 -0.44 -16.24
C ASP A 225 -14.73 1.07 -16.25
N GLY A 226 -13.70 1.41 -17.01
CA GLY A 226 -13.21 2.80 -17.14
C GLY A 226 -12.39 3.32 -15.96
N SER A 227 -12.35 2.60 -14.83
CA SER A 227 -11.62 2.99 -13.62
C SER A 227 -10.23 2.34 -13.55
N ALA A 228 -9.22 3.06 -13.07
CA ALA A 228 -7.85 2.59 -13.00
C ALA A 228 -7.67 1.47 -11.95
N ILE A 229 -6.84 0.48 -12.28
CA ILE A 229 -6.45 -0.57 -11.34
C ILE A 229 -5.02 -0.30 -10.87
N GLN A 230 -4.84 -0.21 -9.56
CA GLN A 230 -3.53 -0.16 -8.91
C GLN A 230 -3.11 -1.58 -8.46
N PHE A 231 -1.85 -1.91 -8.70
CA PHE A 231 -1.26 -3.19 -8.30
C PHE A 231 -0.10 -2.91 -7.34
N PRO A 232 -0.34 -2.84 -6.02
CA PRO A 232 0.71 -2.58 -5.06
C PRO A 232 1.81 -3.65 -5.11
N ARG A 233 3.08 -3.23 -5.20
CA ARG A 233 4.26 -4.09 -5.18
C ARG A 233 5.05 -3.99 -3.88
N ASN A 234 4.60 -3.13 -2.97
CA ASN A 234 5.22 -2.92 -1.65
C ASN A 234 5.00 -4.09 -0.67
N GLY A 235 4.30 -5.15 -1.10
CA GLY A 235 4.02 -6.32 -0.27
C GLY A 235 3.00 -6.08 0.84
N ALA A 236 2.16 -5.02 0.73
CA ALA A 236 1.07 -4.74 1.66
C ALA A 236 -0.20 -5.52 1.35
N PHE A 237 -0.38 -5.95 0.10
CA PHE A 237 -1.60 -6.60 -0.34
C PHE A 237 -1.62 -8.08 0.04
N ASP A 238 -2.59 -8.47 0.87
CA ASP A 238 -2.80 -9.87 1.28
C ASP A 238 -3.72 -10.58 0.28
N LYS A 239 -3.12 -11.40 -0.59
CA LYS A 239 -3.82 -12.21 -1.59
C LYS A 239 -4.70 -13.31 -1.00
N THR A 240 -4.48 -13.69 0.27
CA THR A 240 -5.28 -14.71 0.96
C THR A 240 -6.59 -14.14 1.48
N ALA A 241 -6.63 -12.83 1.74
CA ALA A 241 -7.82 -12.13 2.20
C ALA A 241 -8.65 -11.54 1.06
N ALA A 242 -7.99 -11.09 -0.01
CA ALA A 242 -8.66 -10.48 -1.16
C ALA A 242 -7.85 -10.65 -2.45
N HIS A 243 -8.53 -10.72 -3.59
CA HIS A 243 -7.92 -10.66 -4.92
C HIS A 243 -8.05 -9.27 -5.55
N LEU A 244 -9.19 -8.61 -5.32
CA LEU A 244 -9.50 -7.29 -5.83
C LEU A 244 -10.36 -6.54 -4.81
N ILE A 245 -10.11 -5.26 -4.67
CA ILE A 245 -10.94 -4.32 -3.90
C ILE A 245 -11.37 -3.23 -4.87
N SER A 246 -12.67 -3.07 -5.07
CA SER A 246 -13.25 -2.04 -5.93
C SER A 246 -14.07 -1.08 -5.09
N GLY A 247 -14.08 0.19 -5.45
CA GLY A 247 -14.93 1.12 -4.73
C GLY A 247 -14.75 2.59 -5.08
N ASP A 248 -15.47 3.41 -4.36
CA ASP A 248 -15.36 4.86 -4.44
C ASP A 248 -14.26 5.37 -3.49
N PHE A 249 -13.05 5.50 -4.01
CA PHE A 249 -11.90 6.01 -3.25
C PHE A 249 -12.03 7.49 -2.88
N SER A 250 -12.96 8.23 -3.46
CA SER A 250 -13.27 9.61 -3.00
C SER A 250 -13.86 9.62 -1.60
N GLN A 251 -14.47 8.51 -1.16
CA GLN A 251 -14.97 8.30 0.20
C GLN A 251 -13.90 7.90 1.20
N LEU A 252 -12.70 7.50 0.74
CA LEU A 252 -11.56 7.30 1.60
C LEU A 252 -10.90 8.65 1.86
N VAL A 253 -11.15 9.24 3.01
CA VAL A 253 -10.55 10.53 3.36
C VAL A 253 -9.41 10.33 4.36
N TYR A 254 -8.30 11.03 4.13
CA TYR A 254 -7.17 11.00 5.05
C TYR A 254 -6.62 12.42 5.29
N SER A 255 -6.00 12.59 6.42
CA SER A 255 -5.33 13.84 6.77
C SER A 255 -4.00 13.57 7.44
N ILE A 256 -3.00 14.38 7.09
CA ILE A 256 -1.66 14.30 7.63
C ILE A 256 -1.54 15.37 8.72
N ARG A 257 -1.14 14.95 9.92
CA ARG A 257 -0.80 15.87 11.02
C ARG A 257 0.66 16.29 10.96
N GLN A 258 1.54 15.33 10.68
CA GLN A 258 2.98 15.53 10.56
C GLN A 258 3.49 14.67 9.42
N ASP A 259 4.11 15.31 8.45
CA ASP A 259 4.78 14.61 7.35
C ASP A 259 6.03 13.89 7.86
N ILE A 260 6.61 13.02 7.02
CA ILE A 260 7.79 12.24 7.40
C ILE A 260 8.92 13.18 7.82
N THR A 261 9.36 13.02 9.07
CA THR A 261 10.49 13.77 9.63
C THR A 261 11.59 12.80 9.99
N PHE A 262 12.81 13.12 9.55
CA PHE A 262 14.00 12.35 9.84
C PHE A 262 14.84 13.08 10.88
N LYS A 263 15.31 12.36 11.90
CA LYS A 263 16.24 12.85 12.91
C LYS A 263 17.34 11.84 13.15
N LEU A 264 18.57 12.32 13.19
CA LEU A 264 19.75 11.54 13.57
C LEU A 264 19.96 11.65 15.09
N PHE A 265 20.31 10.54 15.71
CA PHE A 265 20.70 10.43 17.12
C PHE A 265 22.01 9.69 17.21
N THR A 266 22.97 10.30 17.91
CA THR A 266 24.27 9.72 18.23
C THR A 266 24.30 9.18 19.67
N GLU A 267 23.31 9.54 20.48
CA GLU A 267 23.20 9.15 21.88
C GLU A 267 21.84 8.53 22.15
N GLY A 268 21.81 7.52 23.03
CA GLY A 268 20.58 6.87 23.44
C GLY A 268 20.68 5.34 23.43
N VAL A 269 19.57 4.71 23.80
CA VAL A 269 19.43 3.26 23.87
C VAL A 269 18.32 2.82 22.95
N VAL A 270 18.58 1.85 22.10
CA VAL A 270 17.58 1.15 21.30
C VAL A 270 17.21 -0.14 21.99
N GLN A 271 15.94 -0.33 22.28
CA GLN A 271 15.42 -1.52 22.98
C GLN A 271 14.67 -2.43 22.00
N ASN A 272 14.71 -3.72 22.29
CA ASN A 272 13.86 -4.74 21.70
C ASN A 272 12.41 -4.60 22.20
N THR A 273 11.48 -5.33 21.58
CA THR A 273 10.06 -5.36 21.98
C THR A 273 9.81 -5.92 23.38
N ASP A 274 10.74 -6.73 23.90
CA ASP A 274 10.71 -7.30 25.24
C ASP A 274 11.30 -6.37 26.31
N GLY A 275 11.77 -5.17 25.93
CA GLY A 275 12.38 -4.17 26.83
C GLY A 275 13.86 -4.39 27.10
N THR A 276 14.48 -5.43 26.55
CA THR A 276 15.94 -5.62 26.64
C THR A 276 16.66 -4.61 25.75
N ILE A 277 17.87 -4.20 26.17
CA ILE A 277 18.70 -3.29 25.40
C ILE A 277 19.26 -4.03 24.18
N ALA A 278 18.89 -3.59 22.98
CA ALA A 278 19.48 -4.08 21.74
C ALA A 278 20.83 -3.40 21.47
N TYR A 279 20.84 -2.06 21.53
CA TYR A 279 22.03 -1.26 21.28
C TYR A 279 22.05 -0.04 22.21
N ASN A 280 23.22 0.27 22.75
CA ASN A 280 23.52 1.56 23.36
C ASN A 280 24.37 2.34 22.35
N LEU A 281 23.78 3.38 21.73
CA LEU A 281 24.39 4.07 20.60
C LEU A 281 25.79 4.60 20.95
N MET A 282 25.96 5.19 22.15
CA MET A 282 27.22 5.74 22.58
C MET A 282 28.28 4.67 22.91
N GLN A 283 27.88 3.51 23.48
CA GLN A 283 28.83 2.43 23.83
C GLN A 283 29.20 1.56 22.62
N ASN A 284 28.35 1.53 21.60
CA ASN A 284 28.54 0.70 20.42
C ASN A 284 29.00 1.51 19.19
N ASP A 285 29.31 2.81 19.37
CA ASP A 285 29.69 3.74 18.30
C ASP A 285 28.71 3.67 17.12
N MET A 286 27.43 3.93 17.40
CA MET A 286 26.34 3.82 16.44
C MET A 286 25.55 5.12 16.30
N VAL A 287 25.09 5.40 15.09
CA VAL A 287 24.15 6.47 14.77
C VAL A 287 22.80 5.85 14.41
N ALA A 288 21.73 6.37 14.98
CA ALA A 288 20.37 5.95 14.65
C ALA A 288 19.60 7.00 13.89
N LEU A 289 19.04 6.62 12.72
CA LEU A 289 18.08 7.42 11.98
C LEU A 289 16.68 7.06 12.47
N ARG A 290 15.97 8.04 13.05
CA ARG A 290 14.56 7.92 13.39
C ARG A 290 13.71 8.66 12.38
N ALA A 291 12.76 7.97 11.77
CA ALA A 291 11.73 8.55 10.95
C ALA A 291 10.37 8.44 11.65
N VAL A 292 9.59 9.51 11.59
CA VAL A 292 8.26 9.59 12.21
C VAL A 292 7.30 10.28 11.27
N MET A 293 6.10 9.73 11.13
CA MET A 293 4.96 10.31 10.41
C MET A 293 3.70 10.20 11.26
N ARG A 294 2.79 11.18 11.16
CA ARG A 294 1.48 11.13 11.83
C ARG A 294 0.38 11.40 10.85
N LEU A 295 -0.52 10.45 10.70
CA LEU A 295 -1.68 10.55 9.81
C LEU A 295 -2.91 9.90 10.44
N GLY A 296 -4.08 10.26 9.93
CA GLY A 296 -5.34 9.61 10.25
C GLY A 296 -6.22 9.48 9.02
N TRP A 297 -7.13 8.52 9.02
CA TRP A 297 -8.04 8.27 7.92
C TRP A 297 -9.43 7.87 8.40
N GLU A 298 -10.44 8.03 7.54
CA GLU A 298 -11.83 7.64 7.81
C GLU A 298 -12.57 7.40 6.49
N ILE A 299 -13.67 6.64 6.55
CA ILE A 299 -14.65 6.52 5.47
C ILE A 299 -15.95 7.15 6.01
N PRO A 300 -16.31 8.36 5.58
CA PRO A 300 -17.49 9.07 6.08
C PRO A 300 -18.79 8.28 5.87
N ASN A 301 -18.94 7.62 4.70
CA ASN A 301 -20.13 6.84 4.34
C ASN A 301 -21.45 7.62 4.57
N PRO A 302 -21.64 8.79 3.90
CA PRO A 302 -22.81 9.62 4.09
C PRO A 302 -24.09 8.90 3.67
N VAL A 303 -25.24 9.30 4.24
CA VAL A 303 -26.53 8.73 3.86
C VAL A 303 -26.84 9.00 2.39
N ASN A 304 -27.39 8.00 1.72
CA ASN A 304 -27.97 8.13 0.39
C ASN A 304 -29.41 7.60 0.35
N ALA A 305 -30.16 7.96 -0.70
CA ALA A 305 -31.56 7.58 -0.82
C ALA A 305 -31.76 6.10 -1.21
N LEU A 306 -30.76 5.46 -1.84
CA LEU A 306 -30.85 4.07 -2.30
C LEU A 306 -30.74 3.10 -1.13
N LYS A 307 -29.78 3.31 -0.22
CA LYS A 307 -29.60 2.53 1.00
C LYS A 307 -29.46 3.44 2.22
N PRO A 308 -30.58 3.86 2.84
CA PRO A 308 -30.53 4.74 4.00
C PRO A 308 -29.83 4.10 5.22
N ASN A 309 -29.90 2.77 5.36
CA ASN A 309 -29.30 2.05 6.48
C ASN A 309 -27.77 2.02 6.34
N LYS A 310 -27.06 2.68 7.26
CA LYS A 310 -25.61 2.77 7.28
C LYS A 310 -24.86 1.43 7.41
N ASN A 311 -25.52 0.41 8.00
CA ASN A 311 -24.92 -0.92 8.19
C ASN A 311 -24.96 -1.79 6.91
N GLN A 312 -25.80 -1.41 5.94
CA GLN A 312 -25.96 -2.11 4.67
C GLN A 312 -25.35 -1.36 3.48
N ARG A 313 -24.80 -0.18 3.74
CA ARG A 313 -24.21 0.71 2.76
C ARG A 313 -22.71 0.79 3.00
N PHE A 314 -21.92 0.43 2.00
CA PHE A 314 -20.46 0.57 2.07
C PHE A 314 -19.89 0.92 0.71
N PRO A 315 -18.97 1.91 0.60
CA PRO A 315 -18.45 2.38 -0.69
C PRO A 315 -17.42 1.46 -1.34
N PHE A 316 -17.10 0.31 -0.73
CA PHE A 316 -16.14 -0.65 -1.26
C PHE A 316 -16.74 -2.05 -1.27
N ALA A 317 -16.36 -2.84 -2.28
CA ALA A 317 -16.64 -4.27 -2.34
C ALA A 317 -15.36 -5.05 -2.62
N VAL A 318 -15.33 -6.31 -2.21
CA VAL A 318 -14.13 -7.13 -2.23
C VAL A 318 -14.39 -8.45 -2.96
N LEU A 319 -13.48 -8.81 -3.88
CA LEU A 319 -13.39 -10.14 -4.45
C LEU A 319 -12.47 -10.99 -3.56
N THR A 320 -13.03 -11.96 -2.87
CA THR A 320 -12.27 -12.88 -2.01
C THR A 320 -11.86 -14.13 -2.76
N PRO A 321 -10.81 -14.84 -2.31
CA PRO A 321 -10.51 -16.19 -2.78
C PRO A 321 -11.70 -17.13 -2.66
N ALA A 322 -11.70 -18.24 -3.42
CA ALA A 322 -12.62 -19.32 -3.20
C ALA A 322 -12.46 -19.86 -1.76
N ALA A 323 -13.57 -20.30 -1.14
CA ALA A 323 -13.44 -21.05 0.10
C ALA A 323 -12.82 -22.42 -0.22
N ASP A 324 -11.82 -22.79 0.55
CA ASP A 324 -11.23 -24.15 0.51
C ASP A 324 -12.26 -25.20 0.99
#